data_2f96ba5430cd2f0c5c47a21eb8556035
#
_entry.id   2f96ba5430cd2f0c5c47a21eb8556035
#
_cell.length_a   1.000
_cell.length_b   1.000
_cell.length_c   1.000
_cell.angle_alpha   90.00
_cell.angle_beta   90.00
_cell.angle_gamma   90.00
#
_symmetry.space_group_name_H-M   'P 1'
#
loop_
_entity.id
_entity.type
_entity.pdbx_description
1 polymer ?
#
loop_
_entity_poly.entity_id
_entity_poly.type
_entity_poly.pdbx_seq_one_letter_code
_entity_poly.pdbx_strand_id
1 'polypeptide(L)'
;MCKQSSQQVRFINRSLLKPNAYIVTQGPVEATVNAFWTMIWQENVSIVIMLTKTFDFTKVMCVQYWPPNKDVHETYGDIYINIVCEENLANFHIRTFRLYKKNED
;
A
#
# COMPACT_ATOMS: atom_id res chain seq x y z
N MET A 1 2.78 7.14 16.35
CA MET A 1 3.75 6.13 16.17
C MET A 1 3.14 4.81 15.83
N CYS A 2 3.71 4.12 14.89
CA CYS A 2 3.18 2.83 14.49
C CYS A 2 3.51 1.78 15.54
N LYS A 3 2.51 1.02 15.93
CA LYS A 3 2.73 -0.03 16.83
C LYS A 3 3.10 -1.21 16.12
N GLN A 4 3.88 -1.93 16.58
CA GLN A 4 4.48 -2.90 16.03
C GLN A 4 3.79 -3.96 15.44
N SER A 5 3.44 -4.86 15.97
CA SER A 5 3.09 -6.16 15.42
C SER A 5 1.72 -6.23 14.79
N SER A 6 0.84 -5.33 15.06
CA SER A 6 -0.49 -5.42 14.47
C SER A 6 -0.86 -4.14 13.75
N GLN A 7 -1.47 -4.31 12.61
CA GLN A 7 -1.92 -3.21 11.81
C GLN A 7 -3.40 -2.98 12.06
N GLN A 8 -3.77 -1.75 12.31
CA GLN A 8 -5.18 -1.43 12.49
C GLN A 8 -5.81 -1.23 11.14
N VAL A 9 -6.84 -2.00 10.87
CA VAL A 9 -7.54 -1.95 9.59
C VAL A 9 -9.03 -1.78 9.88
N ARG A 10 -9.66 -0.90 9.14
CA ARG A 10 -11.09 -0.66 9.26
C ARG A 10 -11.75 -0.69 7.90
N PHE A 11 -12.91 -1.32 7.85
CA PHE A 11 -13.77 -1.23 6.69
C PHE A 11 -14.78 -0.12 6.95
N ILE A 12 -14.86 0.82 6.03
CA ILE A 12 -15.79 1.94 6.16
C ILE A 12 -16.94 1.76 5.18
N ASN A 13 -18.13 1.69 5.74
CA ASN A 13 -19.35 1.55 4.96
C ASN A 13 -20.00 2.91 4.82
N ARG A 14 -19.44 3.76 3.97
CA ARG A 14 -19.96 5.10 3.74
C ARG A 14 -20.61 5.27 2.37
N SER A 15 -20.65 4.22 1.61
CA SER A 15 -21.27 4.28 0.29
C SER A 15 -22.67 3.69 0.39
N LEU A 16 -23.62 4.36 -0.18
CA LEU A 16 -24.98 3.85 -0.28
C LEU A 16 -25.08 2.72 -1.30
N LEU A 17 -24.11 2.63 -2.21
CA LEU A 17 -24.14 1.65 -3.29
C LEU A 17 -23.34 0.41 -2.98
N LYS A 18 -22.36 0.50 -2.09
CA LYS A 18 -21.45 -0.61 -1.85
C LYS A 18 -21.02 -0.63 -0.40
N PRO A 19 -21.42 -1.65 0.35
CA PRO A 19 -20.95 -1.79 1.73
C PRO A 19 -19.45 -2.07 1.73
N ASN A 20 -18.78 -1.66 2.79
CA ASN A 20 -17.33 -1.85 2.95
C ASN A 20 -16.54 -1.26 1.78
N ALA A 21 -16.94 -0.06 1.35
CA ALA A 21 -16.35 0.59 0.18
C ALA A 21 -14.89 0.99 0.40
N TYR A 22 -14.48 1.22 1.63
CA TYR A 22 -13.16 1.72 1.94
C TYR A 22 -12.50 0.91 3.04
N ILE A 23 -11.18 0.77 2.95
CA ILE A 23 -10.36 0.22 4.02
C ILE A 23 -9.47 1.35 4.50
N VAL A 24 -9.49 1.61 5.80
CA VAL A 24 -8.62 2.61 6.40
C VAL A 24 -7.64 1.88 7.31
N THR A 25 -6.37 2.18 7.13
CA THR A 25 -5.32 1.52 7.90
C THR A 25 -4.21 2.53 8.20
N GLN A 26 -3.45 2.27 9.23
CA GLN A 26 -2.25 3.05 9.48
C GLN A 26 -1.20 2.72 8.42
N GLY A 27 -0.22 3.61 8.25
CA GLY A 27 0.86 3.35 7.30
C GLY A 27 1.62 2.08 7.68
N PRO A 28 1.98 1.26 6.70
CA PRO A 28 2.74 0.05 6.99
C PRO A 28 4.08 0.34 7.63
N VAL A 29 4.50 -0.53 8.52
CA VAL A 29 5.87 -0.55 9.05
C VAL A 29 6.54 -1.80 8.52
N GLU A 30 7.84 -1.96 8.75
CA GLU A 30 8.54 -3.10 8.20
C GLU A 30 7.89 -4.44 8.53
N ALA A 31 7.37 -4.57 9.74
CA ALA A 31 6.75 -5.81 10.16
C ALA A 31 5.40 -6.08 9.48
N THR A 32 4.77 -5.06 8.89
CA THR A 32 3.42 -5.21 8.35
C THR A 32 3.32 -4.99 6.85
N VAL A 33 4.42 -4.71 6.17
CA VAL A 33 4.40 -4.44 4.74
C VAL A 33 3.87 -5.63 3.95
N ASN A 34 4.33 -6.83 4.27
CA ASN A 34 3.87 -8.01 3.55
C ASN A 34 2.38 -8.23 3.74
N ALA A 35 1.89 -8.07 4.96
CA ALA A 35 0.47 -8.19 5.24
C ALA A 35 -0.36 -7.13 4.53
N PHE A 36 0.19 -5.94 4.38
CA PHE A 36 -0.47 -4.85 3.67
C PHE A 36 -0.73 -5.24 2.21
N TRP A 37 0.29 -5.74 1.52
CA TRP A 37 0.12 -6.13 0.11
C TRP A 37 -0.75 -7.35 -0.06
N THR A 38 -0.70 -8.28 0.90
CA THR A 38 -1.61 -9.43 0.88
C THR A 38 -3.06 -8.98 1.01
N MET A 39 -3.33 -8.01 1.86
CA MET A 39 -4.65 -7.44 2.01
C MET A 39 -5.12 -6.79 0.70
N ILE A 40 -4.25 -6.02 0.07
CA ILE A 40 -4.59 -5.38 -1.21
C ILE A 40 -4.95 -6.41 -2.25
N TRP A 41 -4.20 -7.50 -2.29
CA TRP A 41 -4.49 -8.60 -3.22
C TRP A 41 -5.84 -9.27 -2.90
N GLN A 42 -6.03 -9.63 -1.64
CA GLN A 42 -7.22 -10.37 -1.22
C GLN A 42 -8.51 -9.57 -1.35
N GLU A 43 -8.43 -8.28 -1.10
CA GLU A 43 -9.61 -7.42 -1.15
C GLU A 43 -9.81 -6.78 -2.52
N ASN A 44 -8.98 -7.12 -3.49
CA ASN A 44 -9.07 -6.58 -4.85
C ASN A 44 -9.04 -5.06 -4.87
N VAL A 45 -8.16 -4.48 -4.08
CA VAL A 45 -8.04 -3.02 -3.99
C VAL A 45 -7.40 -2.50 -5.26
N SER A 46 -8.04 -1.54 -5.90
CA SER A 46 -7.51 -0.95 -7.13
C SER A 46 -6.86 0.41 -6.92
N ILE A 47 -7.17 1.08 -5.84
CA ILE A 47 -6.62 2.42 -5.57
C ILE A 47 -6.21 2.49 -4.11
N VAL A 48 -4.98 2.96 -3.88
CA VAL A 48 -4.46 3.22 -2.54
C VAL A 48 -4.18 4.70 -2.44
N ILE A 49 -4.70 5.34 -1.40
CA ILE A 49 -4.43 6.74 -1.14
C ILE A 49 -3.55 6.84 0.09
N MET A 50 -2.36 7.40 -0.10
CA MET A 50 -1.41 7.60 0.98
C MET A 50 -1.48 9.05 1.42
N LEU A 51 -1.91 9.27 2.66
CA LEU A 51 -2.13 10.61 3.19
C LEU A 51 -0.98 11.10 4.07
N THR A 52 0.11 10.37 4.10
CA THR A 52 1.25 10.70 4.93
C THR A 52 2.54 10.62 4.12
N LYS A 53 3.60 11.22 4.65
CA LYS A 53 4.93 11.07 4.08
C LYS A 53 5.59 9.87 4.70
N THR A 54 6.64 9.37 4.05
CA THR A 54 7.43 8.31 4.65
C THR A 54 8.25 8.84 5.83
N PHE A 55 8.59 10.11 5.79
CA PHE A 55 9.46 10.71 6.78
C PHE A 55 9.02 12.14 7.08
N ASP A 56 9.03 12.52 8.34
CA ASP A 56 8.72 13.86 8.74
C ASP A 56 9.76 14.30 9.78
N PHE A 57 10.65 15.21 9.38
CA PHE A 57 11.81 15.63 10.18
C PHE A 57 12.66 14.40 10.51
N THR A 58 12.74 14.03 11.79
CA THR A 58 13.52 12.88 12.21
C THR A 58 12.65 11.64 12.50
N LYS A 59 11.37 11.73 12.20
CA LYS A 59 10.43 10.67 12.55
C LYS A 59 9.97 9.92 11.30
N VAL A 60 10.05 8.59 11.36
CA VAL A 60 9.53 7.75 10.28
C VAL A 60 8.02 7.62 10.48
N MET A 61 7.26 8.13 9.51
CA MET A 61 5.80 8.07 9.55
C MET A 61 5.27 6.78 8.97
N CYS A 62 5.96 6.28 7.96
CA CYS A 62 5.52 5.12 7.22
C CYS A 62 6.72 4.63 6.43
N VAL A 63 6.92 3.34 6.30
CA VAL A 63 8.01 2.86 5.45
C VAL A 63 7.62 3.03 3.99
N GLN A 64 8.61 3.09 3.13
CA GLN A 64 8.33 3.05 1.71
C GLN A 64 7.96 1.62 1.35
N TYR A 65 6.70 1.37 1.09
CA TYR A 65 6.18 0.03 0.87
C TYR A 65 6.05 -0.34 -0.61
N TRP A 66 6.76 0.35 -1.47
CA TRP A 66 6.75 0.08 -2.90
C TRP A 66 8.19 0.05 -3.43
N PRO A 67 8.41 -0.54 -4.62
CA PRO A 67 9.76 -0.60 -5.21
C PRO A 67 10.35 0.79 -5.43
N PRO A 68 11.66 0.94 -5.35
CA PRO A 68 12.30 2.25 -5.46
C PRO A 68 12.22 2.87 -6.86
N ASN A 69 12.13 2.06 -7.89
CA ASN A 69 12.02 2.58 -9.25
C ASN A 69 11.49 1.49 -10.19
N LYS A 70 11.29 1.86 -11.45
CA LYS A 70 10.69 0.96 -12.45
C LYS A 70 11.52 -0.27 -12.76
N ASP A 71 12.80 -0.20 -12.54
CA ASP A 71 13.70 -1.31 -12.91
C ASP A 71 13.78 -2.37 -11.82
N VAL A 72 13.18 -2.12 -10.68
CA VAL A 72 13.25 -3.03 -9.54
C VAL A 72 11.92 -3.73 -9.35
N HIS A 73 11.97 -5.05 -9.31
CA HIS A 73 10.81 -5.86 -8.98
C HIS A 73 10.99 -6.34 -7.55
N GLU A 74 10.04 -6.05 -6.70
CA GLU A 74 10.11 -6.40 -5.30
C GLU A 74 9.09 -7.48 -4.97
N THR A 75 9.44 -8.28 -3.97
CA THR A 75 8.54 -9.30 -3.48
C THR A 75 8.17 -8.99 -2.04
N TYR A 76 6.89 -8.95 -1.76
CA TYR A 76 6.36 -8.71 -0.42
C TYR A 76 5.52 -9.92 -0.03
N GLY A 77 6.11 -10.84 0.72
CA GLY A 77 5.46 -12.11 0.97
C GLY A 77 5.31 -12.90 -0.32
N ASP A 78 4.08 -13.20 -0.69
CA ASP A 78 3.80 -13.92 -1.94
C ASP A 78 3.46 -13.01 -3.11
N ILE A 79 3.53 -11.71 -2.91
CA ILE A 79 3.10 -10.74 -3.93
C ILE A 79 4.32 -10.12 -4.59
N TYR A 80 4.40 -10.23 -5.91
CA TYR A 80 5.42 -9.56 -6.70
C TYR A 80 4.86 -8.24 -7.18
N ILE A 81 5.64 -7.19 -7.06
CA ILE A 81 5.20 -5.85 -7.41
C ILE A 81 6.25 -5.15 -8.23
N ASN A 82 5.83 -4.50 -9.30
CA ASN A 82 6.70 -3.59 -10.02
C ASN A 82 5.92 -2.33 -10.42
N ILE A 83 6.64 -1.25 -10.60
CA ILE A 83 6.05 0.01 -11.01
C ILE A 83 5.91 0.01 -12.53
N VAL A 84 4.71 0.30 -13.01
CA VAL A 84 4.44 0.41 -14.43
C VAL A 84 4.61 1.86 -14.89
N CYS A 85 4.17 2.80 -14.08
CA CYS A 85 4.14 4.21 -14.45
C CYS A 85 4.22 5.09 -13.21
N GLU A 86 4.90 6.21 -13.31
CA GLU A 86 4.94 7.21 -12.25
C GLU A 86 4.64 8.57 -12.85
N GLU A 87 3.81 9.34 -12.17
CA GLU A 87 3.50 10.70 -12.56
C GLU A 87 3.68 11.61 -11.37
N ASN A 88 4.45 12.67 -11.56
CA ASN A 88 4.68 13.66 -10.51
C ASN A 88 3.88 14.91 -10.87
N LEU A 89 2.87 15.18 -10.09
CA LEU A 89 2.03 16.35 -10.28
C LEU A 89 2.38 17.40 -9.22
N ALA A 90 1.80 18.59 -9.35
CA ALA A 90 2.19 19.71 -8.50
C ALA A 90 2.02 19.41 -7.00
N ASN A 91 0.92 18.75 -6.66
CA ASN A 91 0.57 18.53 -5.25
C ASN A 91 0.53 17.07 -4.83
N PHE A 92 0.74 16.15 -5.74
CA PHE A 92 0.70 14.72 -5.39
C PHE A 92 1.39 13.90 -6.46
N HIS A 93 1.64 12.64 -6.13
CA HIS A 93 2.30 11.69 -7.02
C HIS A 93 1.36 10.53 -7.28
N ILE A 94 1.36 10.03 -8.50
CA ILE A 94 0.58 8.85 -8.85
C ILE A 94 1.56 7.78 -9.31
N ARG A 95 1.45 6.59 -8.71
CA ARG A 95 2.23 5.43 -9.11
C ARG A 95 1.29 4.31 -9.49
N THR A 96 1.56 3.70 -10.61
CA THR A 96 0.77 2.56 -11.08
C THR A 96 1.61 1.31 -10.92
N PHE A 97 1.07 0.34 -10.22
CA PHE A 97 1.77 -0.91 -9.93
C PHE A 97 1.13 -2.07 -10.64
N ARG A 98 1.94 -3.05 -10.96
CA ARG A 98 1.46 -4.34 -11.40
C ARG A 98 1.76 -5.34 -10.29
N LEU A 99 0.75 -6.09 -9.90
CA LEU A 99 0.87 -7.09 -8.86
C LEU A 99 0.59 -8.46 -9.43
N TYR A 100 1.37 -9.45 -9.04
CA TYR A 100 0.99 -10.83 -9.27
C TYR A 100 1.37 -11.68 -8.08
N LYS A 101 0.62 -12.74 -7.89
CA LYS A 101 0.83 -13.60 -6.75
C LYS A 101 1.67 -14.79 -7.17
N LYS A 102 2.56 -15.18 -6.31
CA LYS A 102 3.41 -16.34 -6.54
C LYS A 102 2.55 -17.57 -6.67
N ASN A 103 2.85 -18.41 -7.66
CA ASN A 103 2.15 -19.65 -7.93
C ASN A 103 0.70 -19.48 -8.45
N GLU A 104 0.38 -18.29 -8.91
CA GLU A 104 -0.89 -18.05 -9.61
C GLU A 104 -0.61 -17.38 -10.93
N ASP A 105 -1.40 -17.68 -11.91
CA ASP A 105 -1.24 -17.12 -13.26
C ASP A 105 -2.02 -15.84 -13.46
#